data_a28ae83d364aa3a72fe6885e362bca34
#
_entry.id   a28ae83d364aa3a72fe6885e362bca34
#
_cell.length_a   1.000
_cell.length_b   1.000
_cell.length_c   1.000
_cell.angle_alpha   90.00
_cell.angle_beta   90.00
_cell.angle_gamma   90.00
#
_symmetry.space_group_name_H-M   'P 1'
#
loop_
_entity.id
_entity.type
_entity.pdbx_description
1 polymer ?
#
loop_
_entity_poly.entity_id
_entity_poly.type
_entity_poly.pdbx_seq_one_letter_code
_entity_poly.pdbx_strand_id
1 'polypeptide(L)'
;MSSPGRDTVDVSIVIPARDEAPTIAPLVDEIADAMTGRPDLSYEVVFVDDGSKDGTWEQIENVVDKLGDTGNVSAVQFRRNFGKAAALSTGFEAARGRVVITMDADMQDDPHELPRMLAELESGKDLVTGYKADRKDPLGKRLPSKLFNRATGWVTGLKLRDHNSGLRVARREVYDSIPLYGELHRYVPALAHAQGFTVTELPVNHRPRLHGRSKYGLERYARGALDLLTVVAISRYGRRPSHLLGGIGLIFGLIGTIILAYLAGVWIFTDDAIGQRPLLQLGILLDILAVQLVGMGLLAELIIHRTPSADTSTLVVRRLGPTTPEVAA
;
A
#
# COMPACT_ATOMS: atom_id res chain seq x y z
N MET A 1 14.97 1.64 18.82
CA MET A 1 14.91 1.14 20.20
C MET A 1 13.77 0.14 20.31
N SER A 2 14.08 -1.13 20.51
CA SER A 2 13.06 -2.10 20.93
C SER A 2 12.61 -1.71 22.33
N SER A 3 11.33 -1.38 22.50
CA SER A 3 10.73 -1.15 23.82
C SER A 3 11.00 -2.38 24.70
N PRO A 4 11.57 -2.22 25.88
CA PRO A 4 11.80 -3.35 26.78
C PRO A 4 10.44 -3.81 27.33
N GLY A 5 10.09 -5.09 27.13
CA GLY A 5 9.01 -5.77 27.86
C GLY A 5 7.76 -6.15 27.07
N ARG A 6 7.82 -6.29 25.76
CA ARG A 6 6.80 -7.06 25.04
C ARG A 6 7.31 -8.50 24.90
N ASP A 7 6.57 -9.46 25.44
CA ASP A 7 6.78 -10.87 25.10
C ASP A 7 6.69 -10.97 23.57
N THR A 8 7.84 -11.16 22.92
CA THR A 8 7.92 -11.13 21.45
C THR A 8 7.47 -12.47 20.91
N VAL A 9 6.39 -12.48 20.12
CA VAL A 9 6.03 -13.63 19.29
C VAL A 9 6.79 -13.55 17.97
N ASP A 10 6.93 -14.69 17.28
CA ASP A 10 7.64 -14.72 15.99
C ASP A 10 6.78 -14.13 14.87
N VAL A 11 5.49 -14.45 14.86
CA VAL A 11 4.56 -14.13 13.78
C VAL A 11 3.29 -13.47 14.32
N SER A 12 2.87 -12.35 13.73
CA SER A 12 1.54 -11.75 13.96
C SER A 12 0.70 -11.85 12.69
N ILE A 13 -0.49 -12.42 12.80
CA ILE A 13 -1.46 -12.54 11.71
C ILE A 13 -2.52 -11.45 11.90
N VAL A 14 -2.47 -10.41 11.08
CA VAL A 14 -3.36 -9.24 11.15
C VAL A 14 -4.53 -9.44 10.20
N ILE A 15 -5.74 -9.42 10.74
CA ILE A 15 -6.98 -9.73 10.04
C ILE A 15 -7.96 -8.58 10.19
N PRO A 16 -8.08 -7.69 9.18
CA PRO A 16 -9.16 -6.71 9.15
C PRO A 16 -10.48 -7.42 8.85
N ALA A 17 -11.48 -7.22 9.69
CA ALA A 17 -12.81 -7.82 9.57
C ALA A 17 -13.89 -6.75 9.43
N ARG A 18 -14.91 -7.01 8.60
CA ARG A 18 -16.09 -6.18 8.49
C ARG A 18 -17.29 -6.92 7.93
N ASP A 19 -18.30 -7.11 8.77
CA ASP A 19 -19.51 -7.86 8.46
C ASP A 19 -19.16 -9.30 7.97
N GLU A 20 -18.38 -10.03 8.79
CA GLU A 20 -17.82 -11.36 8.50
C GLU A 20 -18.05 -12.33 9.69
N ALA A 21 -19.13 -12.15 10.47
CA ALA A 21 -19.43 -12.95 11.67
C ALA A 21 -19.35 -14.48 11.44
N PRO A 22 -19.85 -15.05 10.31
CA PRO A 22 -19.83 -16.50 10.10
C PRO A 22 -18.44 -17.11 9.88
N THR A 23 -17.44 -16.27 9.55
CA THR A 23 -16.10 -16.73 9.13
C THR A 23 -15.05 -16.63 10.22
N ILE A 24 -15.30 -15.87 11.31
CA ILE A 24 -14.29 -15.58 12.33
C ILE A 24 -13.80 -16.86 13.04
N ALA A 25 -14.70 -17.65 13.62
CA ALA A 25 -14.31 -18.85 14.36
C ALA A 25 -13.67 -19.92 13.44
N PRO A 26 -14.26 -20.28 12.28
CA PRO A 26 -13.63 -21.21 11.34
C PRO A 26 -12.24 -20.76 10.86
N LEU A 27 -12.04 -19.44 10.64
CA LEU A 27 -10.74 -18.92 10.19
C LEU A 27 -9.66 -19.12 11.26
N VAL A 28 -9.98 -18.90 12.53
CA VAL A 28 -9.02 -19.11 13.63
C VAL A 28 -8.66 -20.59 13.75
N ASP A 29 -9.65 -21.48 13.62
CA ASP A 29 -9.41 -22.93 13.67
C ASP A 29 -8.50 -23.37 12.50
N GLU A 30 -8.72 -22.87 11.29
CA GLU A 30 -7.86 -23.15 10.13
C GLU A 30 -6.45 -22.56 10.26
N ILE A 31 -6.31 -21.36 10.86
CA ILE A 31 -4.99 -20.77 11.14
C ILE A 31 -4.23 -21.65 12.13
N ALA A 32 -4.90 -22.09 13.20
CA ALA A 32 -4.28 -22.96 14.19
C ALA A 32 -3.81 -24.28 13.59
N ASP A 33 -4.62 -24.90 12.73
CA ASP A 33 -4.25 -26.11 12.02
C ASP A 33 -3.06 -25.87 11.06
N ALA A 34 -3.10 -24.81 10.28
CA ALA A 34 -2.02 -24.45 9.36
C ALA A 34 -0.70 -24.19 10.08
N MET A 35 -0.72 -23.54 11.24
CA MET A 35 0.48 -23.23 12.04
C MET A 35 1.07 -24.45 12.72
N THR A 36 0.37 -25.59 12.80
CA THR A 36 0.98 -26.87 13.19
C THR A 36 2.11 -27.29 12.24
N GLY A 37 2.10 -26.81 11.00
CA GLY A 37 3.19 -26.98 10.04
C GLY A 37 4.48 -26.20 10.38
N ARG A 38 4.44 -25.30 11.36
CA ARG A 38 5.58 -24.51 11.86
C ARG A 38 5.57 -24.44 13.40
N PRO A 39 5.76 -25.60 14.05
CA PRO A 39 5.74 -25.69 15.53
C PRO A 39 6.95 -24.98 16.17
N ASP A 40 7.94 -24.61 15.39
CA ASP A 40 9.11 -23.82 15.74
C ASP A 40 8.81 -22.33 15.95
N LEU A 41 7.66 -21.83 15.46
CA LEU A 41 7.29 -20.43 15.51
C LEU A 41 6.12 -20.20 16.48
N SER A 42 6.30 -19.25 17.38
CA SER A 42 5.21 -18.68 18.15
C SER A 42 4.40 -17.70 17.31
N TYR A 43 3.08 -17.71 17.43
CA TYR A 43 2.23 -16.78 16.65
C TYR A 43 1.10 -16.18 17.47
N GLU A 44 0.60 -15.05 17.01
CA GLU A 44 -0.63 -14.41 17.48
C GLU A 44 -1.54 -14.03 16.31
N VAL A 45 -2.83 -13.92 16.58
CA VAL A 45 -3.83 -13.39 15.67
C VAL A 45 -4.34 -12.05 16.20
N VAL A 46 -4.33 -11.03 15.36
CA VAL A 46 -4.79 -9.68 15.70
C VAL A 46 -5.96 -9.32 14.80
N PHE A 47 -7.17 -9.34 15.32
CA PHE A 47 -8.35 -8.88 14.61
C PHE A 47 -8.50 -7.37 14.73
N VAL A 48 -8.92 -6.72 13.62
CA VAL A 48 -9.37 -5.32 13.66
C VAL A 48 -10.76 -5.26 13.03
N ASP A 49 -11.78 -5.07 13.87
CA ASP A 49 -13.16 -4.88 13.43
C ASP A 49 -13.36 -3.45 12.93
N ASP A 50 -13.57 -3.29 11.63
CA ASP A 50 -13.79 -1.99 10.97
C ASP A 50 -15.26 -1.55 11.06
N GLY A 51 -15.81 -1.58 12.27
CA GLY A 51 -17.15 -1.10 12.59
C GLY A 51 -18.26 -1.95 11.99
N SER A 52 -18.21 -3.26 12.19
CA SER A 52 -19.22 -4.22 11.78
C SER A 52 -20.59 -3.99 12.43
N LYS A 53 -21.64 -4.51 11.79
CA LYS A 53 -23.04 -4.37 12.23
C LYS A 53 -23.78 -5.70 12.34
N ASP A 54 -23.10 -6.82 12.08
CA ASP A 54 -23.68 -8.16 11.91
C ASP A 54 -23.32 -9.17 13.00
N GLY A 55 -22.78 -8.74 14.14
CA GLY A 55 -22.32 -9.65 15.18
C GLY A 55 -20.88 -10.15 14.99
N THR A 56 -20.10 -9.59 14.08
CA THR A 56 -18.68 -9.93 13.90
C THR A 56 -17.89 -9.72 15.19
N TRP A 57 -18.13 -8.61 15.89
CA TRP A 57 -17.42 -8.31 17.14
C TRP A 57 -17.68 -9.35 18.21
N GLU A 58 -18.94 -9.74 18.41
CA GLU A 58 -19.35 -10.78 19.36
C GLU A 58 -18.69 -12.13 19.06
N GLN A 59 -18.50 -12.47 17.77
CA GLN A 59 -17.77 -13.68 17.40
C GLN A 59 -16.27 -13.56 17.72
N ILE A 60 -15.67 -12.39 17.53
CA ILE A 60 -14.27 -12.14 17.89
C ILE A 60 -14.11 -12.25 19.42
N GLU A 61 -14.99 -11.62 20.21
CA GLU A 61 -14.99 -11.75 21.68
C GLU A 61 -15.06 -13.22 22.11
N ASN A 62 -15.98 -13.99 21.54
CA ASN A 62 -16.12 -15.41 21.85
C ASN A 62 -14.83 -16.22 21.56
N VAL A 63 -14.11 -15.87 20.51
CA VAL A 63 -12.82 -16.53 20.15
C VAL A 63 -11.72 -16.09 21.13
N VAL A 64 -11.64 -14.81 21.45
CA VAL A 64 -10.67 -14.29 22.43
C VAL A 64 -10.91 -14.93 23.80
N ASP A 65 -12.15 -15.03 24.27
CA ASP A 65 -12.48 -15.65 25.56
C ASP A 65 -12.12 -17.13 25.61
N LYS A 66 -12.36 -17.88 24.52
CA LYS A 66 -12.02 -19.30 24.44
C LYS A 66 -10.52 -19.58 24.47
N LEU A 67 -9.73 -18.68 23.87
CA LEU A 67 -8.28 -18.80 23.72
C LEU A 67 -7.51 -17.91 24.70
N GLY A 68 -8.21 -17.18 25.58
CA GLY A 68 -7.65 -16.13 26.43
C GLY A 68 -6.50 -16.55 27.34
N ASP A 69 -6.49 -17.79 27.82
CA ASP A 69 -5.38 -18.32 28.62
C ASP A 69 -4.10 -18.56 27.83
N THR A 70 -4.19 -18.70 26.51
CA THR A 70 -3.02 -18.87 25.62
C THR A 70 -2.43 -17.54 25.16
N GLY A 71 -3.17 -16.42 25.30
CA GLY A 71 -2.73 -15.07 24.92
C GLY A 71 -2.48 -14.85 23.42
N ASN A 72 -2.92 -15.80 22.58
CA ASN A 72 -2.57 -15.81 21.15
C ASN A 72 -3.57 -15.08 20.25
N VAL A 73 -4.69 -14.58 20.76
CA VAL A 73 -5.67 -13.81 20.00
C VAL A 73 -5.95 -12.48 20.70
N SER A 74 -5.87 -11.40 19.96
CA SER A 74 -6.21 -10.04 20.40
C SER A 74 -7.08 -9.34 19.38
N ALA A 75 -7.81 -8.31 19.80
CA ALA A 75 -8.71 -7.60 18.91
C ALA A 75 -8.80 -6.11 19.22
N VAL A 76 -9.07 -5.33 18.19
CA VAL A 76 -9.37 -3.89 18.27
C VAL A 76 -10.68 -3.63 17.51
N GLN A 77 -11.59 -2.85 18.10
CA GLN A 77 -12.85 -2.45 17.46
C GLN A 77 -12.87 -0.97 17.11
N PHE A 78 -13.26 -0.64 15.89
CA PHE A 78 -13.52 0.73 15.48
C PHE A 78 -14.97 1.15 15.74
N ARG A 79 -15.17 2.41 16.11
CA ARG A 79 -16.51 2.99 16.34
C ARG A 79 -17.38 3.02 15.08
N ARG A 80 -16.78 3.03 13.90
CA ARG A 80 -17.41 3.01 12.57
C ARG A 80 -16.41 2.54 11.53
N ASN A 81 -16.87 2.32 10.33
CA ASN A 81 -15.97 2.05 9.20
C ASN A 81 -15.02 3.22 8.91
N PHE A 82 -13.72 2.96 8.97
CA PHE A 82 -12.62 3.84 8.58
C PHE A 82 -11.84 3.31 7.36
N GLY A 83 -12.14 2.09 6.92
CA GLY A 83 -11.55 1.46 5.76
C GLY A 83 -10.37 0.53 6.07
N LYS A 84 -10.10 -0.36 5.11
CA LYS A 84 -9.12 -1.45 5.26
C LYS A 84 -7.70 -0.95 5.59
N ALA A 85 -7.28 0.19 5.04
CA ALA A 85 -5.95 0.73 5.32
C ALA A 85 -5.80 1.14 6.80
N ALA A 86 -6.82 1.80 7.38
CA ALA A 86 -6.82 2.15 8.80
C ALA A 86 -6.82 0.90 9.68
N ALA A 87 -7.63 -0.11 9.33
CA ALA A 87 -7.68 -1.37 10.07
C ALA A 87 -6.33 -2.10 10.05
N LEU A 88 -5.66 -2.17 8.90
CA LEU A 88 -4.33 -2.76 8.79
C LEU A 88 -3.28 -1.97 9.58
N SER A 89 -3.28 -0.63 9.48
CA SER A 89 -2.34 0.22 10.24
C SER A 89 -2.47 -0.01 11.74
N THR A 90 -3.70 0.01 12.27
CA THR A 90 -3.96 -0.28 13.70
C THR A 90 -3.56 -1.71 14.07
N GLY A 91 -3.81 -2.68 13.19
CA GLY A 91 -3.38 -4.06 13.40
C GLY A 91 -1.85 -4.19 13.43
N PHE A 92 -1.12 -3.46 12.61
CA PHE A 92 0.35 -3.45 12.64
C PHE A 92 0.91 -2.80 13.91
N GLU A 93 0.27 -1.75 14.40
CA GLU A 93 0.63 -1.13 15.68
C GLU A 93 0.40 -2.08 16.87
N ALA A 94 -0.67 -2.87 16.83
CA ALA A 94 -1.01 -3.86 17.86
C ALA A 94 -0.15 -5.14 17.77
N ALA A 95 0.31 -5.50 16.58
CA ALA A 95 1.11 -6.69 16.32
C ALA A 95 2.44 -6.65 17.09
N ARG A 96 2.90 -7.82 17.61
CA ARG A 96 4.14 -7.98 18.39
C ARG A 96 5.21 -8.77 17.64
N GLY A 97 4.81 -9.48 16.58
CA GLY A 97 5.66 -10.38 15.81
C GLY A 97 6.75 -9.69 15.00
N ARG A 98 7.87 -10.38 14.82
CA ARG A 98 8.96 -9.96 13.91
C ARG A 98 8.55 -10.12 12.44
N VAL A 99 7.67 -11.06 12.16
CA VAL A 99 7.02 -11.27 10.87
C VAL A 99 5.55 -10.92 11.02
N VAL A 100 5.01 -10.17 10.07
CA VAL A 100 3.61 -9.80 10.04
C VAL A 100 2.96 -10.36 8.79
N ILE A 101 1.88 -11.09 8.98
CA ILE A 101 1.04 -11.65 7.93
C ILE A 101 -0.23 -10.82 7.84
N THR A 102 -0.66 -10.48 6.63
CA THR A 102 -2.00 -9.94 6.40
C THR A 102 -2.87 -10.98 5.71
N MET A 103 -4.12 -11.10 6.13
CA MET A 103 -5.10 -12.03 5.58
C MET A 103 -6.49 -11.43 5.68
N ASP A 104 -7.36 -11.69 4.70
CA ASP A 104 -8.75 -11.23 4.74
C ASP A 104 -9.63 -12.20 5.56
N ALA A 105 -10.64 -11.65 6.28
CA ALA A 105 -11.52 -12.44 7.15
C ALA A 105 -12.55 -13.29 6.40
N ASP A 106 -12.66 -13.18 5.06
CA ASP A 106 -13.74 -13.78 4.24
C ASP A 106 -13.48 -15.24 3.82
N MET A 107 -12.45 -15.89 4.39
CA MET A 107 -12.02 -17.27 4.12
C MET A 107 -11.71 -17.57 2.64
N GLN A 108 -11.48 -16.53 1.81
CA GLN A 108 -11.04 -16.75 0.43
C GLN A 108 -9.56 -17.13 0.34
N ASP A 109 -8.74 -16.57 1.22
CA ASP A 109 -7.33 -16.95 1.34
C ASP A 109 -7.21 -18.24 2.18
N ASP A 110 -6.35 -19.16 1.76
CA ASP A 110 -6.13 -20.44 2.42
C ASP A 110 -4.99 -20.34 3.45
N PRO A 111 -5.26 -20.49 4.77
CA PRO A 111 -4.23 -20.41 5.79
C PRO A 111 -3.12 -21.46 5.64
N HIS A 112 -3.40 -22.62 5.01
CA HIS A 112 -2.41 -23.67 4.79
C HIS A 112 -1.27 -23.26 3.83
N GLU A 113 -1.38 -22.11 3.16
CA GLU A 113 -0.27 -21.53 2.39
C GLU A 113 0.75 -20.81 3.28
N LEU A 114 0.42 -20.47 4.52
CA LEU A 114 1.27 -19.70 5.43
C LEU A 114 2.63 -20.36 5.69
N PRO A 115 2.75 -21.67 6.00
CA PRO A 115 4.04 -22.30 6.23
C PRO A 115 5.00 -22.17 5.03
N ARG A 116 4.46 -22.32 3.80
CA ARG A 116 5.24 -22.18 2.57
C ARG A 116 5.68 -20.75 2.31
N MET A 117 4.80 -19.79 2.57
CA MET A 117 5.12 -18.36 2.41
C MET A 117 6.14 -17.88 3.46
N LEU A 118 6.07 -18.39 4.69
CA LEU A 118 7.06 -18.14 5.73
C LEU A 118 8.44 -18.69 5.33
N ALA A 119 8.50 -19.92 4.82
CA ALA A 119 9.75 -20.51 4.32
C ALA A 119 10.36 -19.69 3.17
N GLU A 120 9.53 -19.16 2.26
CA GLU A 120 10.01 -18.27 1.19
C GLU A 120 10.54 -16.96 1.74
N LEU A 121 9.91 -16.37 2.76
CA LEU A 121 10.42 -15.17 3.44
C LEU A 121 11.81 -15.44 4.06
N GLU A 122 11.97 -16.59 4.70
CA GLU A 122 13.23 -17.01 5.33
C GLU A 122 14.35 -17.25 4.33
N SER A 123 14.04 -17.51 3.05
CA SER A 123 15.03 -17.64 1.96
C SER A 123 15.78 -16.33 1.65
N GLY A 124 15.49 -15.24 2.38
CA GLY A 124 16.15 -13.95 2.23
C GLY A 124 15.28 -12.90 1.53
N LYS A 125 13.96 -13.08 1.53
CA LYS A 125 13.01 -12.07 1.08
C LYS A 125 12.53 -11.20 2.24
N ASP A 126 12.04 -9.98 1.91
CA ASP A 126 11.49 -9.09 2.91
C ASP A 126 9.95 -9.07 2.86
N LEU A 127 9.37 -9.34 1.67
CA LEU A 127 7.94 -9.46 1.47
C LEU A 127 7.63 -10.55 0.45
N VAL A 128 6.70 -11.45 0.82
CA VAL A 128 6.12 -12.48 -0.03
C VAL A 128 4.63 -12.20 -0.18
N THR A 129 4.14 -12.04 -1.42
CA THR A 129 2.70 -11.86 -1.69
C THR A 129 2.13 -13.08 -2.40
N GLY A 130 0.94 -13.50 -2.01
CA GLY A 130 0.22 -14.56 -2.70
C GLY A 130 -0.37 -14.05 -4.03
N TYR A 131 -0.33 -14.83 -5.11
CA TYR A 131 -1.12 -14.53 -6.30
C TYR A 131 -2.03 -15.72 -6.65
N LYS A 132 -3.24 -15.39 -7.13
CA LYS A 132 -4.25 -16.38 -7.51
C LYS A 132 -3.85 -17.04 -8.83
N ALA A 133 -3.36 -18.30 -8.80
CA ALA A 133 -2.92 -19.02 -9.99
C ALA A 133 -4.12 -19.34 -10.91
N ASP A 134 -5.22 -19.86 -10.34
CA ASP A 134 -6.42 -20.26 -11.05
C ASP A 134 -7.56 -19.24 -10.90
N ARG A 135 -7.46 -18.12 -11.63
CA ARG A 135 -8.54 -17.13 -11.67
C ARG A 135 -9.72 -17.65 -12.52
N LYS A 136 -10.78 -18.09 -11.86
CA LYS A 136 -12.10 -18.42 -12.47
C LYS A 136 -12.97 -17.17 -12.70
N ASP A 137 -12.40 -15.96 -12.63
CA ASP A 137 -13.13 -14.70 -12.81
C ASP A 137 -13.61 -14.51 -14.27
N PRO A 138 -14.81 -13.91 -14.49
CA PRO A 138 -15.30 -13.55 -15.81
C PRO A 138 -14.31 -12.66 -16.59
N LEU A 139 -14.26 -12.80 -17.92
CA LEU A 139 -13.34 -12.06 -18.80
C LEU A 139 -13.40 -10.52 -18.60
N GLY A 140 -14.60 -9.98 -18.31
CA GLY A 140 -14.79 -8.55 -18.03
C GLY A 140 -14.08 -8.03 -16.77
N LYS A 141 -13.69 -8.91 -15.83
CA LYS A 141 -12.89 -8.53 -14.65
C LYS A 141 -11.39 -8.80 -14.85
N ARG A 142 -11.04 -9.78 -15.70
CA ARG A 142 -9.65 -10.18 -15.93
C ARG A 142 -8.85 -9.16 -16.73
N LEU A 143 -9.47 -8.54 -17.77
CA LEU A 143 -8.78 -7.60 -18.65
C LEU A 143 -8.40 -6.30 -17.94
N PRO A 144 -9.30 -5.61 -17.21
CA PRO A 144 -8.94 -4.42 -16.43
C PRO A 144 -7.88 -4.71 -15.36
N SER A 145 -7.96 -5.86 -14.69
CA SER A 145 -6.97 -6.27 -13.68
C SER A 145 -5.57 -6.48 -14.29
N LYS A 146 -5.49 -7.12 -15.48
CA LYS A 146 -4.22 -7.29 -16.19
C LYS A 146 -3.61 -5.95 -16.64
N LEU A 147 -4.45 -5.04 -17.15
CA LEU A 147 -4.00 -3.71 -17.56
C LEU A 147 -3.49 -2.92 -16.36
N PHE A 148 -4.22 -2.97 -15.25
CA PHE A 148 -3.83 -2.33 -13.99
C PHE A 148 -2.49 -2.88 -13.47
N ASN A 149 -2.33 -4.20 -13.37
CA ASN A 149 -1.09 -4.82 -12.91
C ASN A 149 0.09 -4.49 -13.83
N ARG A 150 -0.14 -4.45 -15.15
CA ARG A 150 0.90 -4.08 -16.11
C ARG A 150 1.31 -2.61 -16.01
N ALA A 151 0.34 -1.70 -15.85
CA ALA A 151 0.58 -0.28 -15.63
C ALA A 151 1.34 -0.06 -14.30
N THR A 152 0.89 -0.69 -13.21
CA THR A 152 1.56 -0.63 -11.91
C THR A 152 2.98 -1.16 -12.01
N GLY A 153 3.19 -2.31 -12.64
CA GLY A 153 4.52 -2.90 -12.81
C GLY A 153 5.45 -2.02 -13.65
N TRP A 154 4.95 -1.39 -14.73
CA TRP A 154 5.75 -0.47 -15.55
C TRP A 154 6.17 0.78 -14.78
N VAL A 155 5.25 1.33 -14.00
CA VAL A 155 5.49 2.56 -13.25
C VAL A 155 6.38 2.33 -12.03
N THR A 156 6.15 1.24 -11.27
CA THR A 156 6.89 0.95 -10.03
C THR A 156 8.19 0.18 -10.26
N GLY A 157 8.40 -0.36 -11.46
CA GLY A 157 9.52 -1.25 -11.77
C GLY A 157 9.38 -2.68 -11.23
N LEU A 158 8.33 -2.95 -10.43
CA LEU A 158 8.07 -4.25 -9.81
C LEU A 158 7.09 -5.07 -10.66
N LYS A 159 7.54 -6.19 -11.22
CA LYS A 159 6.72 -7.08 -12.05
C LYS A 159 6.09 -8.16 -11.18
N LEU A 160 4.81 -7.98 -10.81
CA LEU A 160 4.00 -8.98 -10.13
C LEU A 160 2.76 -9.34 -10.98
N ARG A 161 2.28 -10.57 -10.81
CA ARG A 161 1.03 -11.05 -11.42
C ARG A 161 -0.19 -10.49 -10.70
N ASP A 162 -0.07 -10.26 -9.37
CA ASP A 162 -1.13 -9.68 -8.56
C ASP A 162 -0.59 -8.69 -7.50
N HIS A 163 -0.72 -7.39 -7.78
CA HIS A 163 -0.35 -6.35 -6.82
C HIS A 163 -1.35 -6.19 -5.67
N ASN A 164 -2.58 -6.69 -5.83
CA ASN A 164 -3.69 -6.44 -4.91
C ASN A 164 -4.09 -7.65 -4.06
N SER A 165 -3.20 -8.62 -3.87
CA SER A 165 -3.48 -9.74 -2.97
C SER A 165 -3.60 -9.27 -1.52
N GLY A 166 -4.58 -9.82 -0.77
CA GLY A 166 -4.73 -9.62 0.68
C GLY A 166 -3.74 -10.44 1.48
N LEU A 167 -3.38 -11.63 0.97
CA LEU A 167 -2.48 -12.56 1.65
C LEU A 167 -1.03 -12.17 1.40
N ARG A 168 -0.35 -11.72 2.44
CA ARG A 168 1.06 -11.31 2.42
C ARG A 168 1.75 -11.73 3.69
N VAL A 169 3.03 -12.07 3.56
CA VAL A 169 3.94 -12.34 4.66
C VAL A 169 5.13 -11.39 4.51
N ALA A 170 5.42 -10.58 5.50
CA ALA A 170 6.52 -9.63 5.43
C ALA A 170 7.23 -9.48 6.77
N ARG A 171 8.49 -9.05 6.73
CA ARG A 171 9.20 -8.57 7.90
C ARG A 171 8.50 -7.33 8.44
N ARG A 172 8.46 -7.16 9.75
CA ARG A 172 7.83 -6.01 10.42
C ARG A 172 8.31 -4.68 9.85
N GLU A 173 9.62 -4.58 9.64
CA GLU A 173 10.29 -3.38 9.10
C GLU A 173 9.67 -2.87 7.78
N VAL A 174 9.11 -3.78 6.97
CA VAL A 174 8.41 -3.42 5.73
C VAL A 174 7.18 -2.57 6.04
N TYR A 175 6.35 -3.01 6.99
CA TYR A 175 5.13 -2.29 7.35
C TYR A 175 5.40 -1.01 8.15
N ASP A 176 6.43 -1.01 9.00
CA ASP A 176 6.85 0.18 9.75
C ASP A 176 7.38 1.29 8.83
N SER A 177 7.90 0.93 7.64
CA SER A 177 8.44 1.89 6.66
C SER A 177 7.40 2.44 5.67
N ILE A 178 6.18 1.86 5.61
CA ILE A 178 5.17 2.21 4.61
C ILE A 178 4.00 2.93 5.27
N PRO A 179 3.72 4.19 4.91
CA PRO A 179 2.51 4.86 5.37
C PRO A 179 1.27 4.26 4.70
N LEU A 180 0.33 3.73 5.51
CA LEU A 180 -0.92 3.18 5.02
C LEU A 180 -2.08 4.15 5.29
N TYR A 181 -2.62 4.74 4.22
CA TYR A 181 -3.85 5.53 4.25
C TYR A 181 -4.63 5.35 2.94
N GLY A 182 -5.92 5.69 2.94
CA GLY A 182 -6.77 5.54 1.75
C GLY A 182 -6.75 4.13 1.18
N GLU A 183 -6.42 3.99 -0.08
CA GLU A 183 -6.36 2.71 -0.78
C GLU A 183 -4.91 2.17 -0.94
N LEU A 184 -3.92 2.77 -0.25
CA LEU A 184 -2.50 2.39 -0.38
C LEU A 184 -2.22 0.95 0.06
N HIS A 185 -3.09 0.35 0.86
CA HIS A 185 -3.00 -1.07 1.24
C HIS A 185 -2.94 -2.02 0.02
N ARG A 186 -3.41 -1.59 -1.16
CA ARG A 186 -3.33 -2.36 -2.42
C ARG A 186 -1.94 -2.35 -3.02
N TYR A 187 -1.12 -1.38 -2.67
CA TYR A 187 0.18 -1.13 -3.28
C TYR A 187 1.35 -1.43 -2.35
N VAL A 188 1.11 -2.10 -1.23
CA VAL A 188 2.16 -2.47 -0.27
C VAL A 188 3.38 -3.09 -0.93
N PRO A 189 3.26 -4.06 -1.88
CA PRO A 189 4.43 -4.61 -2.55
C PRO A 189 5.22 -3.58 -3.36
N ALA A 190 4.52 -2.66 -4.02
CA ALA A 190 5.16 -1.60 -4.81
C ALA A 190 5.84 -0.56 -3.94
N LEU A 191 5.23 -0.18 -2.82
CA LEU A 191 5.79 0.75 -1.83
C LEU A 191 7.01 0.14 -1.14
N ALA A 192 6.95 -1.15 -0.76
CA ALA A 192 8.08 -1.88 -0.21
C ALA A 192 9.26 -1.91 -1.18
N HIS A 193 9.02 -2.25 -2.43
CA HIS A 193 10.04 -2.25 -3.48
C HIS A 193 10.68 -0.87 -3.66
N ALA A 194 9.89 0.20 -3.63
CA ALA A 194 10.38 1.58 -3.73
C ALA A 194 11.27 1.99 -2.54
N GLN A 195 11.10 1.36 -1.37
CA GLN A 195 11.97 1.54 -0.20
C GLN A 195 13.23 0.65 -0.25
N GLY A 196 13.36 -0.24 -1.26
CA GLY A 196 14.52 -1.10 -1.45
C GLY A 196 14.35 -2.51 -0.88
N PHE A 197 13.17 -2.89 -0.37
CA PHE A 197 12.90 -4.24 0.10
C PHE A 197 12.79 -5.23 -1.06
N THR A 198 13.22 -6.46 -0.81
CA THR A 198 13.11 -7.57 -1.76
C THR A 198 11.70 -8.16 -1.71
N VAL A 199 10.99 -8.07 -2.84
CA VAL A 199 9.61 -8.54 -2.96
C VAL A 199 9.53 -9.73 -3.91
N THR A 200 8.81 -10.77 -3.53
CA THR A 200 8.51 -11.94 -4.37
C THR A 200 7.03 -12.31 -4.32
N GLU A 201 6.59 -13.15 -5.24
CA GLU A 201 5.22 -13.68 -5.26
C GLU A 201 5.21 -15.21 -5.33
N LEU A 202 4.23 -15.82 -4.66
CA LEU A 202 3.95 -17.25 -4.72
C LEU A 202 2.54 -17.53 -5.22
N PRO A 203 2.34 -18.60 -6.02
CA PRO A 203 0.98 -19.05 -6.33
C PRO A 203 0.31 -19.59 -5.07
N VAL A 204 -0.86 -19.09 -4.73
CA VAL A 204 -1.63 -19.52 -3.56
C VAL A 204 -3.01 -20.03 -3.98
N ASN A 205 -3.54 -20.95 -3.20
CA ASN A 205 -4.90 -21.40 -3.33
C ASN A 205 -5.85 -20.27 -2.92
N HIS A 206 -6.87 -20.02 -3.74
CA HIS A 206 -7.89 -19.02 -3.47
C HIS A 206 -9.27 -19.62 -3.64
N ARG A 207 -10.01 -19.65 -2.54
CA ARG A 207 -11.34 -20.26 -2.46
C ARG A 207 -12.41 -19.30 -2.98
N PRO A 208 -13.51 -19.82 -3.53
CA PRO A 208 -14.67 -18.99 -3.82
C PRO A 208 -15.24 -18.41 -2.51
N ARG A 209 -15.75 -17.16 -2.55
CA ARG A 209 -16.38 -16.54 -1.40
C ARG A 209 -17.61 -17.36 -0.96
N LEU A 210 -17.66 -17.73 0.31
CA LEU A 210 -18.76 -18.52 0.87
C LEU A 210 -19.98 -17.66 1.20
N HIS A 211 -19.76 -16.39 1.66
CA HIS A 211 -20.80 -15.48 2.11
C HIS A 211 -20.60 -14.07 1.54
N GLY A 212 -21.70 -13.30 1.34
CA GLY A 212 -21.70 -11.89 0.95
C GLY A 212 -21.65 -11.62 -0.56
N ARG A 213 -21.98 -10.37 -0.95
CA ARG A 213 -21.91 -9.87 -2.34
C ARG A 213 -20.77 -8.87 -2.49
N SER A 214 -20.11 -8.89 -3.66
CA SER A 214 -19.09 -7.88 -3.99
C SER A 214 -19.70 -6.47 -3.96
N LYS A 215 -19.25 -5.61 -3.07
CA LYS A 215 -19.77 -4.25 -2.81
C LYS A 215 -19.23 -3.19 -3.79
N TYR A 216 -18.52 -3.57 -4.89
CA TYR A 216 -17.76 -2.64 -5.73
C TYR A 216 -18.40 -2.37 -7.10
N GLY A 217 -18.63 -1.07 -7.42
CA GLY A 217 -19.13 -0.56 -8.71
C GLY A 217 -18.02 -0.08 -9.67
N LEU A 218 -18.43 0.57 -10.80
CA LEU A 218 -17.53 1.14 -11.83
C LEU A 218 -16.63 2.26 -11.30
N GLU A 219 -17.02 2.97 -10.25
CA GLU A 219 -16.24 4.00 -9.52
C GLU A 219 -14.83 3.52 -9.11
N ARG A 220 -14.68 2.21 -8.93
CA ARG A 220 -13.40 1.58 -8.59
C ARG A 220 -12.28 1.86 -9.60
N TYR A 221 -12.62 1.98 -10.88
CA TYR A 221 -11.60 2.20 -11.93
C TYR A 221 -11.06 3.61 -11.91
N ALA A 222 -11.93 4.60 -11.71
CA ALA A 222 -11.52 6.00 -11.59
C ALA A 222 -10.67 6.22 -10.31
N ARG A 223 -11.13 5.68 -9.18
CA ARG A 223 -10.35 5.70 -7.92
C ARG A 223 -9.01 4.99 -8.07
N GLY A 224 -8.98 3.80 -8.68
CA GLY A 224 -7.74 3.07 -8.91
C GLY A 224 -6.73 3.80 -9.79
N ALA A 225 -7.18 4.59 -10.75
CA ALA A 225 -6.29 5.43 -11.57
C ALA A 225 -5.69 6.59 -10.76
N LEU A 226 -6.49 7.25 -9.91
CA LEU A 226 -6.00 8.29 -8.99
C LEU A 226 -5.05 7.72 -7.94
N ASP A 227 -5.36 6.53 -7.40
CA ASP A 227 -4.49 5.84 -6.45
C ASP A 227 -3.16 5.47 -7.09
N LEU A 228 -3.17 5.00 -8.35
CA LEU A 228 -1.95 4.70 -9.09
C LEU A 228 -1.10 5.96 -9.28
N LEU A 229 -1.73 7.10 -9.63
CA LEU A 229 -1.03 8.39 -9.72
C LEU A 229 -0.37 8.77 -8.38
N THR A 230 -1.09 8.57 -7.27
CA THR A 230 -0.58 8.81 -5.92
C THR A 230 0.61 7.92 -5.60
N VAL A 231 0.53 6.62 -5.94
CA VAL A 231 1.64 5.67 -5.75
C VAL A 231 2.87 6.06 -6.57
N VAL A 232 2.67 6.48 -7.83
CA VAL A 232 3.76 7.01 -8.68
C VAL A 232 4.41 8.23 -8.04
N ALA A 233 3.59 9.17 -7.60
CA ALA A 233 4.07 10.38 -6.95
C ALA A 233 4.90 10.07 -5.69
N ILE A 234 4.40 9.17 -4.83
CA ILE A 234 5.08 8.80 -3.58
C ILE A 234 6.33 7.95 -3.84
N SER A 235 6.24 6.90 -4.66
CA SER A 235 7.34 5.95 -4.82
C SER A 235 8.48 6.49 -5.69
N ARG A 236 8.19 7.30 -6.70
CA ARG A 236 9.20 7.78 -7.64
C ARG A 236 9.63 9.22 -7.40
N TYR A 237 8.73 10.05 -6.91
CA TYR A 237 8.94 11.48 -6.72
C TYR A 237 8.71 11.96 -5.28
N GLY A 238 8.43 11.05 -4.35
CA GLY A 238 8.12 11.38 -2.95
C GLY A 238 9.23 12.15 -2.22
N ARG A 239 10.48 12.00 -2.67
CA ARG A 239 11.62 12.76 -2.12
C ARG A 239 11.96 14.02 -2.91
N ARG A 240 11.47 14.18 -4.16
CA ARG A 240 11.77 15.31 -5.06
C ARG A 240 10.59 15.63 -5.98
N PRO A 241 9.45 16.10 -5.43
CA PRO A 241 8.27 16.42 -6.22
C PRO A 241 8.50 17.56 -7.21
N SER A 242 9.46 18.43 -6.93
CA SER A 242 9.87 19.51 -7.85
C SER A 242 10.34 18.99 -9.21
N HIS A 243 10.96 17.81 -9.26
CA HIS A 243 11.42 17.22 -10.52
C HIS A 243 10.26 16.78 -11.42
N LEU A 244 9.14 16.30 -10.85
CA LEU A 244 7.96 15.92 -11.62
C LEU A 244 7.18 17.15 -12.09
N LEU A 245 6.74 17.98 -11.14
CA LEU A 245 5.92 19.14 -11.45
C LEU A 245 6.70 20.23 -12.19
N GLY A 246 7.94 20.47 -11.79
CA GLY A 246 8.84 21.41 -12.45
C GLY A 246 9.19 20.95 -13.88
N GLY A 247 9.43 19.66 -14.12
CA GLY A 247 9.68 19.12 -15.46
C GLY A 247 8.50 19.32 -16.41
N ILE A 248 7.28 19.03 -15.96
CA ILE A 248 6.05 19.27 -16.74
C ILE A 248 5.87 20.78 -16.96
N GLY A 249 6.08 21.60 -15.92
CA GLY A 249 6.00 23.05 -16.00
C GLY A 249 6.98 23.63 -17.02
N LEU A 250 8.23 23.17 -17.02
CA LEU A 250 9.23 23.61 -18.01
C LEU A 250 8.85 23.27 -19.45
N ILE A 251 8.26 22.09 -19.69
CA ILE A 251 7.77 21.71 -21.01
C ILE A 251 6.63 22.64 -21.45
N PHE A 252 5.68 22.91 -20.57
CA PHE A 252 4.57 23.82 -20.86
C PHE A 252 5.07 25.24 -21.13
N GLY A 253 5.98 25.75 -20.32
CA GLY A 253 6.61 27.06 -20.50
C GLY A 253 7.36 27.16 -21.83
N LEU A 254 8.13 26.12 -22.19
CA LEU A 254 8.82 26.11 -23.46
C LEU A 254 7.84 26.16 -24.66
N ILE A 255 6.77 25.36 -24.62
CA ILE A 255 5.74 25.37 -25.67
C ILE A 255 5.02 26.72 -25.73
N GLY A 256 4.60 27.26 -24.56
CA GLY A 256 3.93 28.55 -24.44
C GLY A 256 4.79 29.68 -24.99
N THR A 257 6.03 29.76 -24.52
CA THR A 257 7.00 30.77 -24.97
C THR A 257 7.27 30.69 -26.50
N ILE A 258 7.40 29.49 -27.06
CA ILE A 258 7.56 29.30 -28.53
C ILE A 258 6.34 29.83 -29.28
N ILE A 259 5.12 29.53 -28.81
CA ILE A 259 3.88 30.05 -29.41
C ILE A 259 3.84 31.58 -29.35
N LEU A 260 4.15 32.17 -28.23
CA LEU A 260 4.14 33.62 -28.05
C LEU A 260 5.23 34.30 -28.88
N ALA A 261 6.43 33.72 -28.95
CA ALA A 261 7.51 34.22 -29.79
C ALA A 261 7.14 34.18 -31.29
N TYR A 262 6.52 33.07 -31.74
CA TYR A 262 6.00 32.98 -33.11
C TYR A 262 4.97 34.09 -33.41
N LEU A 263 3.99 34.28 -32.51
CA LEU A 263 2.97 35.31 -32.70
C LEU A 263 3.54 36.72 -32.65
N ALA A 264 4.52 36.97 -31.78
CA ALA A 264 5.25 38.23 -31.73
C ALA A 264 5.97 38.50 -33.07
N GLY A 265 6.61 37.47 -33.67
CA GLY A 265 7.19 37.55 -35.00
C GLY A 265 6.16 37.89 -36.08
N VAL A 266 5.01 37.21 -36.08
CA VAL A 266 3.90 37.51 -36.99
C VAL A 266 3.46 38.99 -36.88
N TRP A 267 3.25 39.47 -35.65
CA TRP A 267 2.86 40.85 -35.42
C TRP A 267 3.90 41.87 -35.86
N ILE A 268 5.19 41.58 -35.69
CA ILE A 268 6.29 42.49 -36.05
C ILE A 268 6.50 42.54 -37.59
N PHE A 269 6.39 41.40 -38.28
CA PHE A 269 6.81 41.25 -39.66
C PHE A 269 5.68 41.20 -40.68
N THR A 270 4.38 41.01 -40.28
CA THR A 270 3.27 40.81 -41.22
C THR A 270 2.11 41.77 -41.07
N ASP A 271 2.17 42.74 -40.13
CA ASP A 271 1.07 43.66 -39.78
C ASP A 271 -0.28 42.98 -39.41
N ASP A 272 -0.29 41.66 -39.24
CA ASP A 272 -1.47 40.88 -38.90
C ASP A 272 -1.87 41.03 -37.44
N ALA A 273 -3.16 41.27 -37.21
CA ALA A 273 -3.70 41.30 -35.83
C ALA A 273 -3.60 39.92 -35.17
N ILE A 274 -2.99 39.85 -33.97
CA ILE A 274 -2.82 38.62 -33.21
C ILE A 274 -3.82 38.48 -32.05
N GLY A 275 -4.51 39.56 -31.64
CA GLY A 275 -5.35 39.63 -30.45
C GLY A 275 -6.57 38.69 -30.41
N GLN A 276 -7.09 38.32 -31.59
CA GLN A 276 -8.25 37.40 -31.73
C GLN A 276 -7.84 35.96 -32.07
N ARG A 277 -6.56 35.63 -32.01
CA ARG A 277 -6.09 34.27 -32.34
C ARG A 277 -6.20 33.37 -31.10
N PRO A 278 -6.92 32.23 -31.15
CA PRO A 278 -6.97 31.26 -30.03
C PRO A 278 -5.59 30.79 -29.59
N LEU A 279 -4.61 30.82 -30.53
CA LEU A 279 -3.24 30.43 -30.23
C LEU A 279 -2.54 31.36 -29.22
N LEU A 280 -2.89 32.68 -29.20
CA LEU A 280 -2.38 33.62 -28.22
C LEU A 280 -2.85 33.25 -26.80
N GLN A 281 -4.13 32.92 -26.66
CA GLN A 281 -4.70 32.49 -25.38
C GLN A 281 -4.06 31.18 -24.91
N LEU A 282 -3.83 30.22 -25.80
CA LEU A 282 -3.18 28.98 -25.51
C LEU A 282 -1.74 29.21 -25.02
N GLY A 283 -0.96 30.06 -25.67
CA GLY A 283 0.42 30.37 -25.27
C GLY A 283 0.46 30.98 -23.84
N ILE A 284 -0.38 31.97 -23.59
CA ILE A 284 -0.49 32.60 -22.27
C ILE A 284 -0.90 31.59 -21.18
N LEU A 285 -1.90 30.74 -21.48
CA LEU A 285 -2.38 29.73 -20.55
C LEU A 285 -1.26 28.73 -20.21
N LEU A 286 -0.49 28.27 -21.18
CA LEU A 286 0.61 27.34 -20.97
C LEU A 286 1.71 27.96 -20.11
N ASP A 287 2.07 29.22 -20.29
CA ASP A 287 3.07 29.91 -19.48
C ASP A 287 2.59 30.12 -18.03
N ILE A 288 1.31 30.46 -17.83
CA ILE A 288 0.71 30.56 -16.50
C ILE A 288 0.75 29.19 -15.80
N LEU A 289 0.33 28.11 -16.49
CA LEU A 289 0.39 26.77 -15.94
C LEU A 289 1.83 26.33 -15.63
N ALA A 290 2.79 26.73 -16.44
CA ALA A 290 4.21 26.45 -16.22
C ALA A 290 4.68 27.03 -14.88
N VAL A 291 4.43 28.31 -14.65
CA VAL A 291 4.80 29.00 -13.40
C VAL A 291 4.12 28.36 -12.20
N GLN A 292 2.81 28.03 -12.32
CA GLN A 292 2.06 27.37 -11.25
C GLN A 292 2.65 25.99 -10.92
N LEU A 293 2.93 25.15 -11.91
CA LEU A 293 3.48 23.80 -11.70
C LEU A 293 4.87 23.85 -11.07
N VAL A 294 5.75 24.75 -11.53
CA VAL A 294 7.07 24.93 -10.91
C VAL A 294 6.93 25.38 -9.45
N GLY A 295 6.07 26.40 -9.19
CA GLY A 295 5.81 26.88 -7.84
C GLY A 295 5.24 25.80 -6.91
N MET A 296 4.26 25.01 -7.40
CA MET A 296 3.72 23.87 -6.63
C MET A 296 4.77 22.80 -6.35
N GLY A 297 5.66 22.52 -7.31
CA GLY A 297 6.76 21.57 -7.13
C GLY A 297 7.71 22.01 -6.02
N LEU A 298 8.09 23.29 -6.00
CA LEU A 298 8.96 23.86 -4.96
C LEU A 298 8.28 23.89 -3.59
N LEU A 299 6.99 24.25 -3.53
CA LEU A 299 6.22 24.22 -2.28
C LEU A 299 6.12 22.80 -1.72
N ALA A 300 5.83 21.82 -2.56
CA ALA A 300 5.78 20.41 -2.14
C ALA A 300 7.14 19.95 -1.57
N GLU A 301 8.25 20.35 -2.18
CA GLU A 301 9.60 20.01 -1.70
C GLU A 301 9.92 20.69 -0.36
N LEU A 302 9.50 21.94 -0.18
CA LEU A 302 9.65 22.66 1.09
C LEU A 302 8.83 22.00 2.22
N ILE A 303 7.62 21.52 1.92
CA ILE A 303 6.78 20.80 2.88
C ILE A 303 7.48 19.51 3.32
N ILE A 304 7.97 18.73 2.37
CA ILE A 304 8.67 17.46 2.65
C ILE A 304 9.95 17.74 3.46
N HIS A 305 10.69 18.78 3.12
CA HIS A 305 11.92 19.13 3.85
C HIS A 305 11.66 19.58 5.29
N ARG A 306 10.49 20.14 5.57
CA ARG A 306 10.08 20.56 6.93
C ARG A 306 9.37 19.47 7.72
N THR A 307 8.91 18.41 7.08
CA THR A 307 8.34 17.25 7.77
C THR A 307 9.51 16.42 8.32
N PRO A 308 9.52 16.10 9.63
CA PRO A 308 10.57 15.24 10.19
C PRO A 308 10.67 13.97 9.32
N SER A 309 11.89 13.64 8.93
CA SER A 309 12.13 12.40 8.19
C SER A 309 11.65 11.23 9.05
N ALA A 310 10.87 10.33 8.44
CA ALA A 310 10.57 9.03 9.07
C ALA A 310 11.90 8.43 9.56
N ASP A 311 11.84 7.75 10.69
CA ASP A 311 13.02 7.13 11.29
C ASP A 311 13.80 6.34 10.24
N THR A 312 14.96 6.85 9.88
CA THR A 312 15.83 6.22 8.87
C THR A 312 16.45 4.92 9.36
N SER A 313 16.26 4.55 10.63
CA SER A 313 16.76 3.31 11.20
C SER A 313 16.21 2.08 10.47
N THR A 314 14.98 2.15 9.98
CA THR A 314 14.34 1.08 9.18
C THR A 314 14.94 0.93 7.78
N LEU A 315 15.66 1.92 7.27
CA LEU A 315 16.29 1.88 5.94
C LEU A 315 17.71 1.32 5.97
N VAL A 316 18.30 1.15 7.15
CA VAL A 316 19.70 0.71 7.31
C VAL A 316 19.77 -0.81 7.42
N VAL A 317 20.26 -1.49 6.39
CA VAL A 317 20.43 -2.96 6.35
C VAL A 317 21.64 -3.45 7.16
N ARG A 318 22.72 -2.65 7.25
CA ARG A 318 23.94 -2.99 8.01
C ARG A 318 24.59 -1.75 8.56
N ARG A 319 25.13 -1.86 9.78
CA ARG A 319 26.03 -0.88 10.38
C ARG A 319 27.36 -1.59 10.68
N LEU A 320 28.47 -0.94 10.36
CA LEU A 320 29.82 -1.40 10.68
C LEU A 320 30.47 -0.35 11.57
N GLY A 321 31.08 -0.78 12.67
CA GLY A 321 31.76 0.08 13.63
C GLY A 321 30.96 0.34 14.91
N PRO A 322 31.58 0.99 15.92
CA PRO A 322 30.91 1.29 17.19
C PRO A 322 29.70 2.20 16.97
N THR A 323 28.58 1.81 17.53
CA THR A 323 27.37 2.67 17.58
C THR A 323 27.70 3.88 18.46
N THR A 324 27.67 5.07 17.89
CA THR A 324 27.71 6.31 18.69
C THR A 324 26.49 6.32 19.61
N PRO A 325 26.66 6.48 20.94
CA PRO A 325 25.48 6.60 21.81
C PRO A 325 24.67 7.83 21.40
N GLU A 326 23.34 7.67 21.34
CA GLU A 326 22.40 8.75 21.11
C GLU A 326 22.70 9.91 22.09
N VAL A 327 22.95 11.07 21.54
CA VAL A 327 22.95 12.32 22.31
C VAL A 327 21.49 12.55 22.68
N ALA A 328 21.15 12.28 23.95
CA ALA A 328 19.90 12.70 24.55
C ALA A 328 19.83 14.22 24.49
N ALA A 329 18.85 14.77 23.77
CA ALA A 329 18.45 16.17 23.82
C ALA A 329 17.00 16.23 24.30
#